data_aaf26077e7d3333099948eb5b5372494
#
_entry.id   aaf26077e7d3333099948eb5b5372494
#
_cell.length_a   1.000
_cell.length_b   1.000
_cell.length_c   1.000
_cell.angle_alpha   90.00
_cell.angle_beta   90.00
_cell.angle_gamma   90.00
#
_symmetry.space_group_name_H-M   'P 1'
#
loop_
_entity.id
_entity.type
_entity.pdbx_description
1 polymer ?
#
loop_
_entity_poly.entity_id
_entity_poly.type
_entity_poly.pdbx_seq_one_letter_code
_entity_poly.pdbx_strand_id
1 'polypeptide(L)'
;KGGFVSCKSPIFSPLLNLSSYQGFELKIEGKGRTLKFGVSCKYGILGLKEFFLNKSPGGLRWVAEIDTKRFGTTIIKVPFESLEPTVLAKKISLPIKFKSDSISQFQLLHSKFGRPGELNPGFKPGKINFLLQSISVY
;
A
#
# COMPACT_ATOMS: atom_id res chain seq x y z
N LYS A 1 -8.61 21.90 -2.91
CA LYS A 1 -9.04 20.84 -1.99
C LYS A 1 -8.64 19.51 -2.60
N GLY A 2 -7.69 18.83 -1.97
CA GLY A 2 -7.26 17.50 -2.38
C GLY A 2 -8.08 16.46 -1.62
N GLY A 3 -8.48 15.39 -2.32
CA GLY A 3 -9.15 14.26 -1.73
C GLY A 3 -8.31 13.00 -1.92
N PHE A 4 -8.52 12.07 -1.05
CA PHE A 4 -8.14 10.69 -1.24
C PHE A 4 -9.28 9.79 -0.80
N VAL A 5 -9.32 8.60 -1.34
CA VAL A 5 -10.22 7.54 -0.90
C VAL A 5 -9.39 6.29 -0.66
N SER A 6 -9.68 5.59 0.40
CA SER A 6 -9.00 4.35 0.72
C SER A 6 -9.95 3.30 1.25
N CYS A 7 -9.62 2.04 1.00
CA CYS A 7 -10.21 0.90 1.67
C CYS A 7 -9.10 0.06 2.32
N LYS A 8 -9.43 -0.55 3.43
CA LYS A 8 -8.50 -1.40 4.19
C LYS A 8 -9.13 -2.76 4.42
N SER A 9 -8.31 -3.79 4.44
CA SER A 9 -8.72 -5.09 4.97
C SER A 9 -8.98 -4.99 6.48
N PRO A 10 -9.68 -5.95 7.08
CA PRO A 10 -9.56 -6.17 8.52
C PRO A 10 -8.09 -6.38 8.91
N ILE A 11 -7.79 -6.16 10.18
CA ILE A 11 -6.47 -6.52 10.73
C ILE A 11 -6.41 -8.04 10.81
N PHE A 12 -5.34 -8.62 10.27
CA PHE A 12 -5.16 -10.07 10.29
C PHE A 12 -4.83 -10.56 11.70
N SER A 13 -5.55 -11.60 12.13
CA SER A 13 -5.31 -12.28 13.40
C SER A 13 -5.51 -13.79 13.21
N PRO A 14 -4.42 -14.58 13.22
CA PRO A 14 -3.02 -14.18 13.40
C PRO A 14 -2.48 -13.33 12.24
N LEU A 15 -1.32 -12.70 12.45
CA LEU A 15 -0.60 -11.98 11.40
C LEU A 15 -0.22 -12.94 10.27
N LEU A 16 -0.17 -12.43 9.03
CA LEU A 16 0.27 -13.25 7.92
C LEU A 16 1.80 -13.35 7.93
N ASN A 17 2.29 -14.59 7.85
CA ASN A 17 3.70 -14.88 7.62
C ASN A 17 3.90 -15.25 6.15
N LEU A 18 4.49 -14.34 5.40
CA LEU A 18 4.77 -14.51 3.97
C LEU A 18 6.28 -14.57 3.68
N SER A 19 7.09 -14.94 4.67
CA SER A 19 8.57 -14.97 4.55
C SER A 19 9.08 -15.96 3.51
N SER A 20 8.29 -16.95 3.13
CA SER A 20 8.63 -17.92 2.07
C SER A 20 8.34 -17.42 0.65
N TYR A 21 7.80 -16.22 0.50
CA TYR A 21 7.42 -15.63 -0.78
C TYR A 21 8.26 -14.40 -1.10
N GLN A 22 8.20 -13.96 -2.36
CA GLN A 22 9.00 -12.84 -2.86
C GLN A 22 8.18 -11.56 -3.08
N GLY A 23 6.88 -11.68 -3.21
CA GLY A 23 6.03 -10.53 -3.50
C GLY A 23 4.55 -10.87 -3.56
N PHE A 24 3.77 -9.83 -3.88
CA PHE A 24 2.35 -9.93 -4.13
C PHE A 24 2.05 -9.94 -5.62
N GLU A 25 1.00 -10.61 -6.01
CA GLU A 25 0.37 -10.46 -7.32
C GLU A 25 -1.07 -10.00 -7.12
N LEU A 26 -1.41 -8.85 -7.70
CA LEU A 26 -2.75 -8.29 -7.66
C LEU A 26 -3.44 -8.47 -9.00
N LYS A 27 -4.71 -8.87 -8.95
CA LYS A 27 -5.62 -8.84 -10.09
C LYS A 27 -6.69 -7.80 -9.82
N ILE A 28 -6.69 -6.72 -10.62
CA ILE A 28 -7.51 -5.55 -10.35
C ILE A 28 -8.01 -4.88 -11.64
N GLU A 29 -9.25 -4.42 -11.63
CA GLU A 29 -9.81 -3.54 -12.65
C GLU A 29 -9.90 -2.12 -12.07
N GLY A 30 -9.00 -1.24 -12.49
CA GLY A 30 -8.88 0.11 -11.94
C GLY A 30 -9.27 1.21 -12.90
N LYS A 31 -9.70 0.85 -14.13
CA LYS A 31 -10.22 1.77 -15.16
C LYS A 31 -9.25 2.90 -15.52
N GLY A 32 -7.97 2.58 -15.63
CA GLY A 32 -6.91 3.51 -15.99
C GLY A 32 -6.47 4.44 -14.87
N ARG A 33 -6.85 4.16 -13.62
CA ARG A 33 -6.38 4.91 -12.46
C ARG A 33 -5.08 4.34 -11.92
N THR A 34 -4.23 5.21 -11.42
CA THR A 34 -3.09 4.80 -10.59
C THR A 34 -3.54 4.71 -9.15
N LEU A 35 -3.42 3.53 -8.58
CA LEU A 35 -3.74 3.23 -7.20
C LEU A 35 -2.44 3.04 -6.40
N LYS A 36 -2.54 3.11 -5.08
CA LYS A 36 -1.46 2.72 -4.18
C LYS A 36 -1.89 1.48 -3.41
N PHE A 37 -1.03 0.48 -3.44
CA PHE A 37 -1.16 -0.70 -2.59
C PHE A 37 -0.28 -0.54 -1.37
N GLY A 38 -0.89 -0.54 -0.20
CA GLY A 38 -0.23 -0.38 1.09
C GLY A 38 -0.28 -1.64 1.92
N VAL A 39 0.83 -1.95 2.57
CA VAL A 39 0.99 -3.09 3.46
C VAL A 39 1.48 -2.59 4.81
N SER A 40 0.77 -2.95 5.86
CA SER A 40 1.19 -2.70 7.24
C SER A 40 1.81 -3.95 7.85
N CYS A 41 2.92 -3.77 8.57
CA CYS A 41 3.60 -4.83 9.30
C CYS A 41 3.62 -4.49 10.79
N LYS A 42 3.68 -5.50 11.65
CA LYS A 42 3.98 -5.29 13.06
C LYS A 42 5.47 -5.37 13.32
N TYR A 43 5.98 -4.37 13.99
CA TYR A 43 7.35 -4.32 14.48
C TYR A 43 7.36 -4.54 15.98
N GLY A 44 8.41 -5.20 16.49
CA GLY A 44 8.58 -5.42 17.93
C GLY A 44 8.69 -4.11 18.73
N ILE A 45 8.55 -4.22 20.04
CA ILE A 45 8.31 -3.12 20.97
C ILE A 45 9.47 -2.12 21.08
N LEU A 46 10.68 -2.48 20.67
CA LEU A 46 11.88 -1.64 20.87
C LEU A 46 12.04 -0.60 19.76
N GLY A 47 11.75 0.64 20.05
CA GLY A 47 12.24 1.84 19.37
C GLY A 47 11.36 2.43 18.26
N LEU A 48 10.60 1.63 17.53
CA LEU A 48 9.78 2.15 16.43
C LEU A 48 8.38 2.58 16.88
N LYS A 49 7.87 1.99 17.95
CA LYS A 49 6.52 2.21 18.42
C LYS A 49 6.30 3.65 18.91
N GLU A 50 7.25 4.20 19.66
CA GLU A 50 7.14 5.56 20.18
C GLU A 50 7.32 6.63 19.10
N PHE A 51 8.24 6.41 18.16
CA PHE A 51 8.51 7.36 17.10
C PHE A 51 7.34 7.49 16.12
N PHE A 52 6.66 6.38 15.81
CA PHE A 52 5.60 6.37 14.79
C PHE A 52 4.19 6.48 15.36
N LEU A 53 3.91 5.95 16.54
CA LEU A 53 2.57 5.99 17.14
C LEU A 53 2.21 7.36 17.71
N ASN A 54 3.18 8.10 18.23
CA ASN A 54 2.94 9.42 18.81
C ASN A 54 2.86 10.54 17.78
N LYS A 55 3.26 10.31 16.55
CA LYS A 55 3.31 11.35 15.49
C LYS A 55 2.45 11.09 14.27
N SER A 56 1.80 9.94 14.15
CA SER A 56 1.06 9.61 12.93
C SER A 56 -0.16 8.73 13.19
N PRO A 57 -1.37 9.27 13.05
CA PRO A 57 -2.57 8.44 13.00
C PRO A 57 -2.54 7.59 11.72
N GLY A 58 -2.21 6.35 11.84
CA GLY A 58 -2.14 5.40 10.72
C GLY A 58 -0.80 4.71 10.52
N GLY A 59 0.26 5.17 11.21
CA GLY A 59 1.53 4.49 11.29
C GLY A 59 2.32 4.36 9.98
N LEU A 60 3.34 3.53 10.03
CA LEU A 60 4.17 3.17 8.90
C LEU A 60 3.44 2.22 7.97
N ARG A 61 3.49 2.51 6.67
CA ARG A 61 3.01 1.63 5.60
C ARG A 61 4.08 1.45 4.55
N TRP A 62 4.11 0.28 3.99
CA TRP A 62 4.93 -0.06 2.84
C TRP A 62 4.08 0.02 1.60
N VAL A 63 4.44 0.88 0.66
CA VAL A 63 3.55 1.29 -0.44
C VAL A 63 4.20 1.06 -1.79
N ALA A 64 3.42 0.54 -2.73
CA ALA A 64 3.73 0.50 -4.16
C ALA A 64 2.62 1.18 -4.97
N GLU A 65 3.00 1.88 -6.04
CA GLU A 65 2.05 2.39 -7.02
C GLU A 65 1.64 1.29 -7.99
N ILE A 66 0.36 1.28 -8.34
CA ILE A 66 -0.25 0.31 -9.24
C ILE A 66 -0.94 1.07 -10.37
N ASP A 67 -0.38 0.99 -11.56
CA ASP A 67 -1.00 1.51 -12.77
C ASP A 67 -1.97 0.47 -13.33
N THR A 68 -3.21 0.88 -13.56
CA THR A 68 -4.23 -0.02 -14.06
C THR A 68 -4.58 0.28 -15.52
N LYS A 69 -4.95 -0.76 -16.26
CA LYS A 69 -5.47 -0.64 -17.62
C LYS A 69 -6.79 0.13 -17.62
N ARG A 70 -7.05 0.85 -18.70
CA ARG A 70 -8.32 1.54 -18.88
C ARG A 70 -9.50 0.57 -18.98
N PHE A 71 -9.26 -0.59 -19.58
CA PHE A 71 -10.25 -1.65 -19.78
C PHE A 71 -9.69 -2.99 -19.35
N GLY A 72 -10.54 -3.81 -18.73
CA GLY A 72 -10.21 -5.15 -18.29
C GLY A 72 -9.33 -5.23 -17.06
N THR A 73 -8.90 -6.43 -16.77
CA THR A 73 -8.11 -6.76 -15.59
C THR A 73 -6.64 -6.43 -15.80
N THR A 74 -6.04 -5.77 -14.82
CA THR A 74 -4.59 -5.63 -14.68
C THR A 74 -4.10 -6.71 -13.73
N ILE A 75 -3.06 -7.44 -14.17
CA ILE A 75 -2.30 -8.36 -13.31
C ILE A 75 -0.94 -7.73 -13.09
N ILE A 76 -0.62 -7.44 -11.85
CA ILE A 76 0.62 -6.76 -11.50
C ILE A 76 1.33 -7.48 -10.36
N LYS A 77 2.63 -7.70 -10.53
CA LYS A 77 3.51 -8.20 -9.48
C LYS A 77 4.15 -7.05 -8.73
N VAL A 78 4.13 -7.15 -7.42
CA VAL A 78 4.70 -6.19 -6.48
C VAL A 78 5.73 -6.94 -5.62
N PRO A 79 7.01 -6.98 -6.04
CA PRO A 79 8.05 -7.56 -5.22
C PRO A 79 8.14 -6.87 -3.86
N PHE A 80 8.42 -7.60 -2.79
CA PHE A 80 8.55 -6.99 -1.46
C PHE A 80 9.61 -5.89 -1.41
N GLU A 81 10.69 -6.05 -2.19
CA GLU A 81 11.76 -5.06 -2.31
C GLU A 81 11.35 -3.76 -2.99
N SER A 82 10.27 -3.76 -3.76
CA SER A 82 9.73 -2.56 -4.42
C SER A 82 8.85 -1.71 -3.53
N LEU A 83 8.48 -2.23 -2.36
CA LEU A 83 7.65 -1.51 -1.40
C LEU A 83 8.46 -0.42 -0.69
N GLU A 84 7.93 0.79 -0.65
CA GLU A 84 8.59 1.94 -0.04
C GLU A 84 7.95 2.32 1.29
N PRO A 85 8.76 2.53 2.35
CA PRO A 85 8.25 2.92 3.65
C PRO A 85 7.69 4.35 3.61
N THR A 86 6.46 4.52 4.09
CA THR A 86 5.71 5.77 4.00
C THR A 86 4.98 6.07 5.30
N VAL A 87 5.08 7.31 5.75
CA VAL A 87 4.31 7.85 6.89
C VAL A 87 3.61 9.12 6.43
N LEU A 88 2.29 9.21 6.65
CA LEU A 88 1.47 10.35 6.21
C LEU A 88 1.70 10.73 4.74
N ALA A 89 1.70 9.74 3.86
CA ALA A 89 1.96 9.90 2.42
C ALA A 89 3.36 10.43 2.06
N LYS A 90 4.29 10.49 2.99
CA LYS A 90 5.68 10.88 2.75
C LYS A 90 6.58 9.66 2.85
N LYS A 91 7.40 9.45 1.83
CA LYS A 91 8.47 8.46 1.90
C LYS A 91 9.42 8.82 3.04
N ILE A 92 9.78 7.84 3.83
CA ILE A 92 10.74 8.02 4.92
C ILE A 92 12.05 7.31 4.58
N SER A 93 13.16 7.96 4.97
CA SER A 93 14.49 7.39 4.84
C SER A 93 14.97 6.92 6.22
N LEU A 94 14.55 5.73 6.61
CA LEU A 94 14.98 5.09 7.86
C LEU A 94 15.57 3.72 7.54
N PRO A 95 16.53 3.22 8.36
CA PRO A 95 17.11 1.90 8.18
C PRO A 95 16.17 0.79 8.68
N ILE A 96 14.94 0.78 8.17
CA ILE A 96 13.94 -0.24 8.48
C ILE A 96 13.72 -1.12 7.26
N LYS A 97 13.45 -2.39 7.52
CA LYS A 97 13.17 -3.38 6.49
C LYS A 97 11.70 -3.79 6.52
N PHE A 98 11.18 -4.09 5.34
CA PHE A 98 9.87 -4.72 5.22
C PHE A 98 9.86 -6.07 5.95
N LYS A 99 8.84 -6.31 6.77
CA LYS A 99 8.68 -7.54 7.55
C LYS A 99 7.58 -8.40 6.94
N SER A 100 7.96 -9.24 5.99
CA SER A 100 7.04 -10.17 5.34
C SER A 100 6.50 -11.27 6.27
N ASP A 101 7.13 -11.47 7.42
CA ASP A 101 6.71 -12.45 8.44
C ASP A 101 5.61 -11.97 9.39
N SER A 102 5.25 -10.69 9.33
CA SER A 102 4.36 -10.08 10.33
C SER A 102 3.40 -9.06 9.70
N ILE A 103 2.77 -9.42 8.59
CA ILE A 103 1.84 -8.56 7.89
C ILE A 103 0.50 -8.49 8.64
N SER A 104 0.06 -7.27 8.90
CA SER A 104 -1.14 -7.01 9.70
C SER A 104 -2.34 -6.52 8.91
N GLN A 105 -2.14 -5.81 7.79
CA GLN A 105 -3.25 -5.21 7.05
C GLN A 105 -2.85 -4.83 5.63
N PHE A 106 -3.79 -4.93 4.69
CA PHE A 106 -3.69 -4.37 3.35
C PHE A 106 -4.54 -3.11 3.21
N GLN A 107 -4.11 -2.23 2.30
CA GLN A 107 -4.83 -1.02 1.95
C GLN A 107 -4.73 -0.76 0.44
N LEU A 108 -5.83 -0.33 -0.16
CA LEU A 108 -5.83 0.31 -1.47
C LEU A 108 -6.22 1.78 -1.30
N LEU A 109 -5.50 2.65 -1.97
CA LEU A 109 -5.64 4.09 -1.88
C LEU A 109 -5.63 4.70 -3.29
N HIS A 110 -6.53 5.63 -3.54
CA HIS A 110 -6.48 6.54 -4.69
C HIS A 110 -6.38 7.97 -4.18
N SER A 111 -5.38 8.70 -4.66
CA SER A 111 -5.06 10.04 -4.18
C SER A 111 -4.64 10.94 -5.34
N LYS A 112 -4.91 12.23 -5.20
CA LYS A 112 -4.41 13.27 -6.09
C LYS A 112 -2.88 13.33 -6.14
N PHE A 113 -2.22 12.93 -5.07
CA PHE A 113 -0.77 12.95 -4.96
C PHE A 113 -0.20 11.56 -5.21
N GLY A 114 0.79 11.48 -6.11
CA GLY A 114 1.60 10.31 -6.37
C GLY A 114 2.77 10.21 -5.41
N ARG A 115 3.98 10.27 -5.95
CA ARG A 115 5.20 10.41 -5.15
C ARG A 115 5.19 11.72 -4.36
N PRO A 116 5.93 11.82 -3.26
CA PRO A 116 5.99 13.04 -2.47
C PRO A 116 6.30 14.28 -3.33
N GLY A 117 5.40 15.26 -3.31
CA GLY A 117 5.54 16.50 -4.06
C GLY A 117 5.07 16.46 -5.52
N GLU A 118 4.66 15.29 -6.02
CA GLU A 118 4.19 15.12 -7.40
C GLU A 118 2.68 14.85 -7.46
N LEU A 119 2.06 15.28 -8.56
CA LEU A 119 0.69 14.91 -8.86
C LEU A 119 0.65 13.47 -9.39
N ASN A 120 -0.39 12.73 -9.01
CA ASN A 120 -0.66 11.42 -9.60
C ASN A 120 -1.22 11.59 -11.02
N PRO A 121 -0.49 11.24 -12.09
CA PRO A 121 -0.96 11.41 -13.47
C PRO A 121 -2.19 10.54 -13.78
N GLY A 122 -2.37 9.45 -13.04
CA GLY A 122 -3.54 8.58 -13.11
C GLY A 122 -4.70 9.03 -12.22
N PHE A 123 -4.62 10.22 -11.60
CA PHE A 123 -5.72 10.76 -10.81
C PHE A 123 -6.82 11.30 -11.70
N LYS A 124 -8.03 10.87 -11.43
CA LYS A 124 -9.25 11.41 -12.05
C LYS A 124 -10.24 11.78 -10.95
N PRO A 125 -10.71 13.03 -10.91
CA PRO A 125 -11.75 13.44 -9.96
C PRO A 125 -13.07 12.74 -10.29
N GLY A 126 -13.99 12.74 -9.32
CA GLY A 126 -15.32 12.16 -9.47
C GLY A 126 -15.44 10.76 -8.90
N LYS A 127 -16.47 10.05 -9.34
CA LYS A 127 -16.80 8.72 -8.85
C LYS A 127 -15.62 7.74 -9.08
N ILE A 128 -15.20 7.08 -8.03
CA ILE A 128 -14.24 5.99 -8.12
C ILE A 128 -14.97 4.64 -8.10
N ASN A 129 -14.57 3.76 -8.98
CA ASN A 129 -15.00 2.38 -9.03
C ASN A 129 -13.82 1.52 -9.47
N PHE A 130 -13.46 0.56 -8.66
CA PHE A 130 -12.46 -0.46 -8.99
C PHE A 130 -12.93 -1.81 -8.43
N LEU A 131 -12.46 -2.88 -9.05
CA LEU A 131 -12.72 -4.24 -8.60
C LEU A 131 -11.40 -4.93 -8.31
N LEU A 132 -11.14 -5.20 -7.03
CA LEU A 132 -10.05 -6.05 -6.61
C LEU A 132 -10.52 -7.50 -6.67
N GLN A 133 -9.99 -8.28 -7.61
CA GLN A 133 -10.35 -9.68 -7.79
C GLN A 133 -9.57 -10.58 -6.83
N SER A 134 -8.26 -10.34 -6.71
CA SER A 134 -7.42 -11.12 -5.79
C SER A 134 -6.13 -10.38 -5.41
N ILE A 135 -5.61 -10.74 -4.25
CA ILE A 135 -4.23 -10.54 -3.83
C ILE A 135 -3.67 -11.91 -3.54
N SER A 136 -2.68 -12.34 -4.27
CA SER A 136 -1.96 -13.59 -4.08
C SER A 136 -0.48 -13.33 -3.85
N VAL A 137 0.29 -14.35 -3.55
CA VAL A 137 1.73 -14.27 -3.30
C VAL A 137 2.48 -15.23 -4.23
N TYR A 138 3.71 -14.91 -4.51
CA TYR A 138 4.60 -15.75 -5.33
C TYR A 138 6.00 -15.83 -4.73
#